data_41374b87aa80a57d00e1daa6f031b468
#
_entry.id   41374b87aa80a57d00e1daa6f031b468
#
_cell.length_a   1.000
_cell.length_b   1.000
_cell.length_c   1.000
_cell.angle_alpha   90.00
_cell.angle_beta   90.00
_cell.angle_gamma   90.00
#
_symmetry.space_group_name_H-M   'P 1'
#
loop_
_entity.id
_entity.type
_entity.pdbx_description
1 polymer ?
#
loop_
_entity_poly.entity_id
_entity_poly.type
_entity_poly.pdbx_seq_one_letter_code
_entity_poly.pdbx_strand_id
1 'polypeptide(L)'
;MSTLPHRSLGTSGLEVSAFALGSWRTYERIPREAGVAVLQAARASGVDFLEVARYNDESGTAPIPTGYSEVVFGEVFAASGWPRDEVTIASKLWWEFWPQTPAQELEASLERTGLERFDFVYSDPPPADLPMPEVVGSVAQLVADGRARAWGIVNWPAERIAEAGRVAHELGVAPPCAAQLPYSLVSRSWVEDPAMKEALALCGASVVASYVLAGGILSGKYAAPGATGRMAGAVDAPQWEAAIRAAEELHALATELGTAPAVLAMAFALANPEVATILFGATRPEQIRENVVAAQVAEALTDGQLARLRAIGA
;
A
#
# COMPACT_ATOMS: atom_id res chain seq x y z
N MET A 1 23.62 0.58 10.54
CA MET A 1 22.20 0.92 10.30
C MET A 1 21.38 -0.24 10.79
N SER A 2 20.35 -0.04 11.62
CA SER A 2 19.40 -1.09 11.98
C SER A 2 18.69 -1.54 10.70
N THR A 3 18.63 -2.84 10.45
CA THR A 3 17.85 -3.39 9.33
C THR A 3 16.38 -3.13 9.62
N LEU A 4 15.60 -2.75 8.59
CA LEU A 4 14.14 -2.65 8.73
C LEU A 4 13.56 -3.98 9.23
N PRO A 5 12.60 -3.94 10.16
CA PRO A 5 11.91 -5.17 10.56
C PRO A 5 11.14 -5.75 9.37
N HIS A 6 11.17 -7.08 9.27
CA HIS A 6 10.33 -7.85 8.35
C HIS A 6 9.17 -8.47 9.12
N ARG A 7 8.04 -8.60 8.44
CA ARG A 7 6.82 -9.17 8.99
C ARG A 7 6.18 -10.11 7.97
N SER A 8 5.54 -11.14 8.46
CA SER A 8 4.82 -12.09 7.60
C SER A 8 3.65 -11.41 6.89
N LEU A 9 3.56 -11.57 5.58
CA LEU A 9 2.42 -11.12 4.79
C LEU A 9 1.29 -12.15 4.91
N GLY A 10 0.58 -12.13 6.04
CA GLY A 10 -0.43 -13.09 6.40
C GLY A 10 0.09 -14.53 6.34
N THR A 11 -0.71 -15.44 5.77
CA THR A 11 -0.38 -16.86 5.63
C THR A 11 0.37 -17.19 4.33
N SER A 12 0.85 -16.19 3.58
CA SER A 12 1.51 -16.39 2.27
C SER A 12 2.86 -17.10 2.32
N GLY A 13 3.52 -17.11 3.49
CA GLY A 13 4.93 -17.49 3.61
C GLY A 13 5.91 -16.46 3.06
N LEU A 14 5.44 -15.28 2.69
CA LEU A 14 6.27 -14.13 2.31
C LEU A 14 6.57 -13.29 3.55
N GLU A 15 7.85 -13.00 3.76
CA GLU A 15 8.30 -11.97 4.69
C GLU A 15 8.57 -10.70 3.90
N VAL A 16 8.03 -9.57 4.34
CA VAL A 16 8.17 -8.27 3.67
C VAL A 16 8.65 -7.21 4.66
N SER A 17 9.40 -6.23 4.17
CA SER A 17 9.80 -5.09 4.98
C SER A 17 8.58 -4.34 5.52
N ALA A 18 8.71 -3.75 6.72
CA ALA A 18 7.64 -2.96 7.35
C ALA A 18 7.20 -1.74 6.54
N PHE A 19 7.90 -1.47 5.43
CA PHE A 19 7.56 -0.44 4.45
C PHE A 19 7.54 -1.02 3.06
N ALA A 20 6.50 -0.68 2.29
CA ALA A 20 6.34 -0.98 0.88
C ALA A 20 6.29 0.32 0.06
N LEU A 21 6.94 0.33 -1.10
CA LEU A 21 6.95 1.50 -1.98
C LEU A 21 5.99 1.30 -3.15
N GLY A 22 4.97 2.17 -3.21
CA GLY A 22 3.96 2.15 -4.27
C GLY A 22 4.30 3.06 -5.44
N SER A 23 3.79 2.70 -6.61
CA SER A 23 4.02 3.44 -7.86
C SER A 23 2.92 4.45 -8.20
N TRP A 24 1.78 4.44 -7.51
CA TRP A 24 0.66 5.31 -7.86
C TRP A 24 1.04 6.79 -7.83
N ARG A 25 0.86 7.48 -8.96
CA ARG A 25 1.19 8.90 -9.16
C ARG A 25 2.65 9.21 -8.77
N THR A 26 3.57 8.36 -9.15
CA THR A 26 4.98 8.46 -8.73
C THR A 26 5.92 8.53 -9.94
N TYR A 27 6.26 7.39 -10.52
CA TYR A 27 7.36 7.31 -11.49
C TYR A 27 7.05 8.00 -12.82
N GLU A 28 5.80 7.97 -13.26
CA GLU A 28 5.33 8.63 -14.49
C GLU A 28 5.33 10.16 -14.39
N ARG A 29 5.51 10.70 -13.16
CA ARG A 29 5.46 12.14 -12.87
C ARG A 29 6.82 12.76 -12.53
N ILE A 30 7.87 11.97 -12.54
CA ILE A 30 9.23 12.41 -12.25
C ILE A 30 10.18 11.97 -13.36
N PRO A 31 11.35 12.62 -13.51
CA PRO A 31 12.38 12.15 -14.44
C PRO A 31 12.80 10.71 -14.12
N ARG A 32 13.15 9.93 -15.15
CA ARG A 32 13.57 8.52 -14.99
C ARG A 32 14.73 8.37 -14.00
N GLU A 33 15.70 9.25 -14.06
CA GLU A 33 16.87 9.26 -13.17
C GLU A 33 16.48 9.48 -11.70
N ALA A 34 15.46 10.31 -11.46
CA ALA A 34 14.91 10.50 -10.11
C ALA A 34 14.19 9.22 -9.61
N GLY A 35 13.46 8.55 -10.49
CA GLY A 35 12.83 7.25 -10.20
C GLY A 35 13.86 6.18 -9.85
N VAL A 36 14.94 6.08 -10.61
CA VAL A 36 16.08 5.19 -10.33
C VAL A 36 16.68 5.49 -8.96
N ALA A 37 16.94 6.76 -8.65
CA ALA A 37 17.50 7.17 -7.36
C ALA A 37 16.56 6.82 -6.18
N VAL A 38 15.23 6.92 -6.38
CA VAL A 38 14.23 6.52 -5.38
C VAL A 38 14.30 5.01 -5.13
N LEU A 39 14.32 4.16 -6.16
CA LEU A 39 14.46 2.71 -5.99
C LEU A 39 15.76 2.31 -5.33
N GLN A 40 16.88 2.94 -5.71
CA GLN A 40 18.18 2.70 -5.07
C GLN A 40 18.19 3.09 -3.60
N ALA A 41 17.53 4.20 -3.24
CA ALA A 41 17.37 4.61 -1.85
C ALA A 41 16.47 3.64 -1.07
N ALA A 42 15.40 3.13 -1.67
CA ALA A 42 14.54 2.12 -1.07
C ALA A 42 15.32 0.85 -0.73
N ARG A 43 16.05 0.29 -1.71
CA ARG A 43 16.94 -0.87 -1.49
C ARG A 43 17.96 -0.61 -0.39
N ALA A 44 18.67 0.53 -0.46
CA ALA A 44 19.68 0.90 0.54
C ALA A 44 19.11 1.11 1.95
N SER A 45 17.81 1.39 2.06
CA SER A 45 17.09 1.55 3.32
C SER A 45 16.43 0.24 3.81
N GLY A 46 16.58 -0.86 3.07
CA GLY A 46 16.01 -2.16 3.43
C GLY A 46 14.52 -2.31 3.09
N VAL A 47 13.96 -1.44 2.26
CA VAL A 47 12.61 -1.63 1.69
C VAL A 47 12.73 -2.64 0.57
N ASP A 48 12.01 -3.75 0.66
CA ASP A 48 12.07 -4.87 -0.30
C ASP A 48 10.70 -5.30 -0.84
N PHE A 49 9.67 -4.51 -0.55
CA PHE A 49 8.33 -4.72 -1.08
C PHE A 49 7.92 -3.53 -1.94
N LEU A 50 7.65 -3.80 -3.22
CA LEU A 50 7.22 -2.81 -4.20
C LEU A 50 5.81 -3.13 -4.70
N GLU A 51 5.02 -2.11 -4.96
CA GLU A 51 3.71 -2.25 -5.59
C GLU A 51 3.67 -1.44 -6.88
N VAL A 52 3.27 -2.07 -7.95
CA VAL A 52 3.00 -1.43 -9.23
C VAL A 52 1.65 -1.91 -9.76
N ALA A 53 0.93 -1.04 -10.46
CA ALA A 53 -0.35 -1.42 -11.03
C ALA A 53 -0.66 -0.60 -12.29
N ARG A 54 -1.63 -1.10 -13.04
CA ARG A 54 -2.18 -0.46 -14.22
C ARG A 54 -3.08 0.71 -13.83
N TYR A 55 -2.47 1.86 -13.54
CA TYR A 55 -3.23 3.08 -13.28
C TYR A 55 -3.63 3.79 -14.58
N ASN A 56 -4.80 4.44 -14.57
CA ASN A 56 -5.24 5.30 -15.64
C ASN A 56 -4.45 6.61 -15.63
N ASP A 57 -4.18 7.16 -16.82
CA ASP A 57 -3.57 8.49 -16.91
C ASP A 57 -4.57 9.57 -16.54
N GLU A 58 -4.30 10.26 -15.46
CA GLU A 58 -5.12 11.37 -14.97
C GLU A 58 -4.69 12.73 -15.56
N SER A 59 -3.51 12.76 -16.19
CA SER A 59 -2.97 14.00 -16.77
C SER A 59 -3.45 14.26 -18.20
N GLY A 60 -3.89 13.23 -18.91
CA GLY A 60 -4.23 13.26 -20.33
C GLY A 60 -3.01 13.42 -21.24
N THR A 61 -1.79 13.24 -20.70
CA THR A 61 -0.54 13.47 -21.43
C THR A 61 0.32 12.22 -21.62
N ALA A 62 -0.04 11.10 -20.97
CA ALA A 62 0.68 9.85 -21.14
C ALA A 62 0.52 9.30 -22.59
N PRO A 63 1.55 8.60 -23.11
CA PRO A 63 1.51 7.98 -24.43
C PRO A 63 0.40 6.94 -24.59
N ILE A 64 -0.03 6.31 -23.49
CA ILE A 64 -1.14 5.35 -23.43
C ILE A 64 -2.09 5.73 -22.29
N PRO A 65 -3.41 5.57 -22.45
CA PRO A 65 -4.39 6.07 -21.48
C PRO A 65 -4.41 5.29 -20.18
N THR A 66 -3.91 4.06 -20.17
CA THR A 66 -3.87 3.18 -18.98
C THR A 66 -2.62 2.32 -18.97
N GLY A 67 -2.04 2.10 -17.78
CA GLY A 67 -0.87 1.25 -17.59
C GLY A 67 0.47 1.92 -17.92
N TYR A 68 0.52 3.20 -18.24
CA TYR A 68 1.79 3.89 -18.49
C TYR A 68 2.69 3.89 -17.25
N SER A 69 2.11 3.92 -16.05
CA SER A 69 2.83 3.76 -14.78
C SER A 69 3.64 2.45 -14.71
N GLU A 70 3.10 1.36 -15.27
CA GLU A 70 3.80 0.06 -15.33
C GLU A 70 4.98 0.09 -16.31
N VAL A 71 4.82 0.70 -17.48
CA VAL A 71 5.89 0.89 -18.47
C VAL A 71 7.05 1.66 -17.82
N VAL A 72 6.73 2.78 -17.19
CA VAL A 72 7.74 3.62 -16.53
C VAL A 72 8.41 2.89 -15.36
N PHE A 73 7.63 2.17 -14.55
CA PHE A 73 8.19 1.38 -13.46
C PHE A 73 9.18 0.33 -13.98
N GLY A 74 8.83 -0.39 -15.04
CA GLY A 74 9.71 -1.40 -15.65
C GLY A 74 11.05 -0.81 -16.12
N GLU A 75 11.00 0.35 -16.82
CA GLU A 75 12.21 1.06 -17.26
C GLU A 75 13.09 1.49 -16.07
N VAL A 76 12.46 2.08 -15.04
CA VAL A 76 13.15 2.57 -13.83
C VAL A 76 13.70 1.41 -13.01
N PHE A 77 12.94 0.32 -12.87
CA PHE A 77 13.39 -0.87 -12.16
C PHE A 77 14.59 -1.53 -12.83
N ALA A 78 14.54 -1.74 -14.14
CA ALA A 78 15.66 -2.28 -14.89
C ALA A 78 16.92 -1.39 -14.79
N ALA A 79 16.76 -0.07 -14.90
CA ALA A 79 17.86 0.89 -14.80
C ALA A 79 18.42 1.03 -13.38
N SER A 80 17.65 0.67 -12.33
CA SER A 80 18.10 0.73 -10.94
C SER A 80 19.18 -0.28 -10.60
N GLY A 81 19.29 -1.36 -11.38
CA GLY A 81 20.19 -2.48 -11.11
C GLY A 81 19.80 -3.31 -9.88
N TRP A 82 18.53 -3.21 -9.44
CA TRP A 82 18.06 -4.03 -8.33
C TRP A 82 17.83 -5.47 -8.78
N PRO A 83 18.51 -6.47 -8.20
CA PRO A 83 18.28 -7.86 -8.57
C PRO A 83 16.83 -8.27 -8.28
N ARG A 84 16.19 -8.92 -9.27
CA ARG A 84 14.75 -9.28 -9.17
C ARG A 84 14.44 -10.21 -7.98
N ASP A 85 15.40 -11.03 -7.59
CA ASP A 85 15.24 -12.01 -6.50
C ASP A 85 15.40 -11.41 -5.10
N GLU A 86 15.86 -10.17 -5.00
CA GLU A 86 16.01 -9.44 -3.74
C GLU A 86 14.78 -8.60 -3.36
N VAL A 87 13.71 -8.66 -4.15
CA VAL A 87 12.54 -7.79 -3.98
C VAL A 87 11.24 -8.54 -4.27
N THR A 88 10.25 -8.31 -3.42
CA THR A 88 8.86 -8.73 -3.64
C THR A 88 8.14 -7.65 -4.44
N ILE A 89 7.57 -8.00 -5.59
CA ILE A 89 6.81 -7.06 -6.42
C ILE A 89 5.36 -7.53 -6.52
N ALA A 90 4.44 -6.64 -6.14
CA ALA A 90 3.00 -6.84 -6.24
C ALA A 90 2.40 -6.11 -7.44
N SER A 91 1.38 -6.72 -8.05
CA SER A 91 0.50 -6.09 -9.03
C SER A 91 -0.96 -6.09 -8.57
N LYS A 92 -1.86 -5.53 -9.38
CA LYS A 92 -3.31 -5.48 -9.11
C LYS A 92 -4.14 -5.97 -10.28
N LEU A 93 -5.24 -6.64 -9.97
CA LEU A 93 -6.31 -7.02 -10.88
C LEU A 93 -7.47 -6.03 -10.69
N TRP A 94 -7.90 -5.39 -11.75
CA TRP A 94 -8.84 -4.28 -11.68
C TRP A 94 -10.28 -4.65 -12.04
N TRP A 95 -10.48 -5.76 -12.77
CA TRP A 95 -11.79 -6.21 -13.27
C TRP A 95 -12.50 -5.25 -14.25
N GLU A 96 -11.88 -4.12 -14.59
CA GLU A 96 -12.48 -3.08 -15.44
C GLU A 96 -12.79 -3.56 -16.87
N PHE A 97 -12.09 -4.59 -17.32
CA PHE A 97 -12.25 -5.12 -18.66
C PHE A 97 -12.90 -6.51 -18.68
N TRP A 98 -13.69 -6.81 -17.64
CA TRP A 98 -14.48 -8.02 -17.67
C TRP A 98 -15.27 -8.14 -19.01
N PRO A 99 -15.23 -9.25 -19.74
CA PRO A 99 -14.83 -10.60 -19.30
C PRO A 99 -13.35 -10.98 -19.48
N GLN A 100 -12.40 -10.05 -19.57
CA GLN A 100 -10.99 -10.38 -19.52
C GLN A 100 -10.66 -11.12 -18.22
N THR A 101 -9.95 -12.23 -18.34
CA THR A 101 -9.61 -13.03 -17.16
C THR A 101 -8.50 -12.41 -16.34
N PRO A 102 -8.39 -12.70 -15.01
CA PRO A 102 -7.25 -12.29 -14.18
C PRO A 102 -5.89 -12.69 -14.77
N ALA A 103 -5.81 -13.84 -15.45
CA ALA A 103 -4.59 -14.28 -16.12
C ALA A 103 -4.21 -13.37 -17.30
N GLN A 104 -5.19 -12.92 -18.08
CA GLN A 104 -4.96 -11.98 -19.18
C GLN A 104 -4.59 -10.58 -18.69
N GLU A 105 -5.20 -10.12 -17.58
CA GLU A 105 -4.80 -8.85 -16.95
C GLU A 105 -3.36 -8.90 -16.45
N LEU A 106 -2.98 -9.99 -15.77
CA LEU A 106 -1.64 -10.16 -15.24
C LEU A 106 -0.59 -10.25 -16.36
N GLU A 107 -0.87 -10.97 -17.43
CA GLU A 107 -0.01 -11.06 -18.61
C GLU A 107 0.24 -9.70 -19.24
N ALA A 108 -0.82 -8.91 -19.46
CA ALA A 108 -0.69 -7.56 -19.98
C ALA A 108 0.12 -6.62 -19.06
N SER A 109 0.07 -6.83 -17.73
CA SER A 109 0.90 -6.10 -16.75
C SER A 109 2.37 -6.54 -16.83
N LEU A 110 2.64 -7.82 -17.01
CA LEU A 110 4.01 -8.34 -17.25
C LEU A 110 4.60 -7.77 -18.54
N GLU A 111 3.83 -7.74 -19.63
CA GLU A 111 4.26 -7.13 -20.88
C GLU A 111 4.62 -5.64 -20.72
N ARG A 112 3.78 -4.85 -20.02
CA ARG A 112 4.03 -3.43 -19.82
C ARG A 112 5.21 -3.15 -18.90
N THR A 113 5.39 -3.97 -17.84
CA THR A 113 6.52 -3.81 -16.91
C THR A 113 7.82 -4.40 -17.44
N GLY A 114 7.76 -5.32 -18.41
CA GLY A 114 8.92 -6.10 -18.83
C GLY A 114 9.43 -7.08 -17.76
N LEU A 115 8.64 -7.37 -16.74
CA LEU A 115 8.98 -8.33 -15.70
C LEU A 115 8.59 -9.76 -16.12
N GLU A 116 9.35 -10.74 -15.65
CA GLU A 116 9.05 -12.16 -15.90
C GLU A 116 7.95 -12.71 -14.99
N ARG A 117 7.79 -12.11 -13.79
CA ARG A 117 6.81 -12.53 -12.78
C ARG A 117 6.47 -11.40 -11.81
N PHE A 118 5.29 -11.48 -11.23
CA PHE A 118 4.95 -10.84 -9.96
C PHE A 118 5.02 -11.86 -8.83
N ASP A 119 5.35 -11.42 -7.62
CA ASP A 119 5.36 -12.31 -6.44
C ASP A 119 4.00 -12.32 -5.76
N PHE A 120 3.27 -11.23 -5.84
CA PHE A 120 1.99 -11.03 -5.18
C PHE A 120 0.98 -10.33 -6.10
N VAL A 121 -0.28 -10.69 -5.96
CA VAL A 121 -1.36 -10.06 -6.75
C VAL A 121 -2.48 -9.61 -5.82
N TYR A 122 -2.85 -8.36 -5.90
CA TYR A 122 -4.05 -7.83 -5.25
C TYR A 122 -5.25 -7.90 -6.18
N SER A 123 -6.41 -8.27 -5.67
CA SER A 123 -7.71 -8.08 -6.32
C SER A 123 -8.35 -6.79 -5.84
N ASP A 124 -8.62 -5.87 -6.74
CA ASP A 124 -9.52 -4.74 -6.51
C ASP A 124 -10.96 -5.27 -6.37
N PRO A 125 -11.93 -4.48 -5.87
CA PRO A 125 -13.31 -4.96 -5.78
C PRO A 125 -13.83 -5.43 -7.14
N PRO A 126 -14.26 -6.72 -7.25
CA PRO A 126 -14.82 -7.22 -8.49
C PRO A 126 -16.23 -6.64 -8.73
N PRO A 127 -16.78 -6.74 -9.95
CA PRO A 127 -18.17 -6.40 -10.23
C PRO A 127 -19.13 -7.07 -9.24
N ALA A 128 -20.16 -6.34 -8.81
CA ALA A 128 -21.06 -6.82 -7.75
C ALA A 128 -21.88 -8.06 -8.16
N ASP A 129 -22.12 -8.24 -9.44
CA ASP A 129 -22.84 -9.34 -10.05
C ASP A 129 -21.94 -10.56 -10.35
N LEU A 130 -20.62 -10.44 -10.22
CA LEU A 130 -19.71 -11.56 -10.41
C LEU A 130 -19.73 -12.46 -9.15
N PRO A 131 -20.07 -13.77 -9.31
CA PRO A 131 -20.15 -14.69 -8.17
C PRO A 131 -18.81 -14.86 -7.46
N MET A 132 -18.81 -14.82 -6.13
CA MET A 132 -17.58 -14.97 -5.34
C MET A 132 -16.79 -16.26 -5.65
N PRO A 133 -17.41 -17.42 -5.93
CA PRO A 133 -16.66 -18.60 -6.35
C PRO A 133 -15.86 -18.41 -7.65
N GLU A 134 -16.37 -17.63 -8.61
CA GLU A 134 -15.64 -17.31 -9.83
C GLU A 134 -14.47 -16.36 -9.54
N VAL A 135 -14.68 -15.35 -8.69
CA VAL A 135 -13.62 -14.43 -8.26
C VAL A 135 -12.48 -15.18 -7.58
N VAL A 136 -12.81 -15.90 -6.50
CA VAL A 136 -11.82 -16.65 -5.71
C VAL A 136 -11.13 -17.71 -6.56
N GLY A 137 -11.90 -18.50 -7.33
CA GLY A 137 -11.36 -19.55 -8.17
C GLY A 137 -10.38 -19.03 -9.22
N SER A 138 -10.72 -17.93 -9.90
CA SER A 138 -9.89 -17.36 -10.96
C SER A 138 -8.61 -16.71 -10.44
N VAL A 139 -8.65 -16.06 -9.27
CA VAL A 139 -7.45 -15.46 -8.67
C VAL A 139 -6.58 -16.55 -8.03
N ALA A 140 -7.15 -17.51 -7.33
CA ALA A 140 -6.42 -18.65 -6.75
C ALA A 140 -5.73 -19.49 -7.85
N GLN A 141 -6.31 -19.57 -9.05
CA GLN A 141 -5.71 -20.26 -10.19
C GLN A 141 -4.36 -19.63 -10.59
N LEU A 142 -4.19 -18.30 -10.47
CA LEU A 142 -2.91 -17.64 -10.72
C LEU A 142 -1.81 -18.15 -9.76
N VAL A 143 -2.19 -18.45 -8.52
CA VAL A 143 -1.27 -19.01 -7.53
C VAL A 143 -0.97 -20.48 -7.85
N ALA A 144 -1.98 -21.25 -8.19
CA ALA A 144 -1.82 -22.67 -8.56
C ALA A 144 -0.94 -22.84 -9.82
N ASP A 145 -1.05 -21.93 -10.78
CA ASP A 145 -0.25 -21.91 -12.01
C ASP A 145 1.17 -21.34 -11.80
N GLY A 146 1.51 -20.90 -10.58
CA GLY A 146 2.81 -20.30 -10.27
C GLY A 146 3.04 -18.91 -10.86
N ARG A 147 1.98 -18.22 -11.31
CA ARG A 147 2.03 -16.85 -11.85
C ARG A 147 2.13 -15.79 -10.76
N ALA A 148 1.71 -16.13 -9.54
CA ALA A 148 1.95 -15.39 -8.31
C ALA A 148 2.20 -16.40 -7.18
N ARG A 149 2.85 -15.96 -6.10
CA ARG A 149 3.09 -16.82 -4.92
C ARG A 149 1.91 -16.80 -3.95
N ALA A 150 1.20 -15.66 -3.90
CA ALA A 150 0.03 -15.48 -3.06
C ALA A 150 -0.81 -14.31 -3.59
N TRP A 151 -2.00 -14.13 -3.01
CA TRP A 151 -2.90 -13.06 -3.39
C TRP A 151 -3.55 -12.37 -2.18
N GLY A 152 -4.02 -11.16 -2.40
CA GLY A 152 -4.74 -10.35 -1.41
C GLY A 152 -5.81 -9.49 -2.04
N ILE A 153 -6.35 -8.56 -1.26
CA ILE A 153 -7.44 -7.67 -1.69
C ILE A 153 -7.08 -6.19 -1.46
N VAL A 154 -7.77 -5.29 -2.17
CA VAL A 154 -7.66 -3.84 -2.00
C VAL A 154 -9.04 -3.26 -1.75
N ASN A 155 -9.22 -2.55 -0.63
CA ASN A 155 -10.43 -1.80 -0.33
C ASN A 155 -11.76 -2.59 -0.37
N TRP A 156 -11.71 -3.89 -0.10
CA TRP A 156 -12.93 -4.67 0.00
C TRP A 156 -13.61 -4.46 1.35
N PRO A 157 -14.95 -4.41 1.40
CA PRO A 157 -15.68 -4.37 2.66
C PRO A 157 -15.58 -5.72 3.41
N ALA A 158 -15.73 -5.69 4.72
CA ALA A 158 -15.53 -6.85 5.60
C ALA A 158 -16.35 -8.07 5.21
N GLU A 159 -17.62 -7.86 4.83
CA GLU A 159 -18.52 -8.95 4.40
C GLU A 159 -18.00 -9.67 3.14
N ARG A 160 -17.40 -8.94 2.20
CA ARG A 160 -16.86 -9.54 0.97
C ARG A 160 -15.56 -10.30 1.24
N ILE A 161 -14.73 -9.80 2.17
CA ILE A 161 -13.51 -10.50 2.63
C ILE A 161 -13.89 -11.81 3.32
N ALA A 162 -14.86 -11.77 4.25
CA ALA A 162 -15.34 -12.95 4.95
C ALA A 162 -15.99 -13.97 3.99
N GLU A 163 -16.72 -13.50 2.97
CA GLU A 163 -17.28 -14.35 1.92
C GLU A 163 -16.17 -15.04 1.12
N ALA A 164 -15.15 -14.29 0.69
CA ALA A 164 -14.00 -14.84 -0.05
C ALA A 164 -13.25 -15.89 0.77
N GLY A 165 -13.04 -15.66 2.07
CA GLY A 165 -12.41 -16.64 2.97
C GLY A 165 -13.20 -17.93 3.08
N ARG A 166 -14.54 -17.86 3.23
CA ARG A 166 -15.41 -19.05 3.26
C ARG A 166 -15.40 -19.81 1.93
N VAL A 167 -15.53 -19.09 0.83
CA VAL A 167 -15.50 -19.68 -0.51
C VAL A 167 -14.14 -20.33 -0.81
N ALA A 168 -13.03 -19.70 -0.41
CA ALA A 168 -11.71 -20.30 -0.57
C ALA A 168 -11.60 -21.63 0.19
N HIS A 169 -12.12 -21.67 1.42
CA HIS A 169 -12.18 -22.90 2.21
C HIS A 169 -13.04 -23.98 1.53
N GLU A 170 -14.23 -23.63 1.02
CA GLU A 170 -15.12 -24.55 0.31
C GLU A 170 -14.50 -25.11 -0.97
N LEU A 171 -13.76 -24.28 -1.70
CA LEU A 171 -13.05 -24.67 -2.92
C LEU A 171 -11.72 -25.39 -2.65
N GLY A 172 -11.24 -25.40 -1.41
CA GLY A 172 -9.94 -25.99 -1.05
C GLY A 172 -8.76 -25.25 -1.64
N VAL A 173 -8.87 -23.92 -1.81
CA VAL A 173 -7.82 -23.05 -2.36
C VAL A 173 -7.34 -22.04 -1.31
N ALA A 174 -6.18 -21.39 -1.59
CA ALA A 174 -5.64 -20.36 -0.69
C ALA A 174 -6.56 -19.14 -0.62
N PRO A 175 -6.94 -18.68 0.58
CA PRO A 175 -7.70 -17.44 0.76
C PRO A 175 -6.81 -16.20 0.48
N PRO A 176 -7.40 -14.99 0.38
CA PRO A 176 -6.62 -13.76 0.34
C PRO A 176 -5.86 -13.61 1.67
N CYS A 177 -4.54 -13.50 1.60
CA CYS A 177 -3.67 -13.48 2.79
C CYS A 177 -3.21 -12.08 3.19
N ALA A 178 -3.57 -11.04 2.45
CA ALA A 178 -3.31 -9.65 2.80
C ALA A 178 -4.43 -8.73 2.32
N ALA A 179 -4.67 -7.66 3.07
CA ALA A 179 -5.65 -6.64 2.74
C ALA A 179 -4.99 -5.27 2.71
N GLN A 180 -4.92 -4.66 1.52
CA GLN A 180 -4.50 -3.28 1.37
C GLN A 180 -5.69 -2.37 1.70
N LEU A 181 -5.63 -1.72 2.85
CA LEU A 181 -6.72 -0.92 3.40
C LEU A 181 -6.24 0.47 3.81
N PRO A 182 -7.08 1.51 3.67
CA PRO A 182 -6.79 2.82 4.24
C PRO A 182 -6.67 2.71 5.77
N TYR A 183 -5.52 3.12 6.31
CA TYR A 183 -5.32 3.12 7.76
C TYR A 183 -4.42 4.28 8.17
N SER A 184 -4.97 5.18 8.99
CA SER A 184 -4.26 6.35 9.50
C SER A 184 -4.87 6.78 10.84
N LEU A 185 -4.27 7.79 11.48
CA LEU A 185 -4.84 8.41 12.69
C LEU A 185 -6.28 8.86 12.53
N VAL A 186 -6.66 9.32 11.33
CA VAL A 186 -8.00 9.87 11.01
C VAL A 186 -8.88 8.90 10.21
N SER A 187 -8.40 7.70 9.91
CA SER A 187 -9.15 6.67 9.18
C SER A 187 -8.78 5.30 9.73
N ARG A 188 -9.49 4.86 10.78
CA ARG A 188 -9.16 3.63 11.52
C ARG A 188 -10.16 2.51 11.31
N SER A 189 -11.41 2.83 10.99
CA SER A 189 -12.49 1.86 10.89
C SER A 189 -12.23 0.74 9.88
N TRP A 190 -11.55 1.02 8.77
CA TRP A 190 -11.15 0.03 7.78
C TRP A 190 -10.30 -1.12 8.32
N VAL A 191 -9.70 -0.96 9.49
CA VAL A 191 -8.83 -1.97 10.11
C VAL A 191 -9.30 -2.33 11.52
N GLU A 192 -9.76 -1.35 12.29
CA GLU A 192 -10.08 -1.52 13.71
C GLU A 192 -11.54 -1.96 13.96
N ASP A 193 -12.42 -1.88 12.97
CA ASP A 193 -13.81 -2.35 13.07
C ASP A 193 -13.84 -3.85 13.40
N PRO A 194 -14.66 -4.31 14.37
CA PRO A 194 -14.75 -5.71 14.75
C PRO A 194 -15.06 -6.65 13.59
N ALA A 195 -15.97 -6.27 12.69
CA ALA A 195 -16.31 -7.10 11.53
C ALA A 195 -15.13 -7.25 10.56
N MET A 196 -14.32 -6.18 10.39
CA MET A 196 -13.11 -6.26 9.57
C MET A 196 -12.06 -7.17 10.20
N LYS A 197 -11.83 -7.06 11.51
CA LYS A 197 -10.89 -7.93 12.23
C LYS A 197 -11.28 -9.41 12.13
N GLU A 198 -12.58 -9.72 12.28
CA GLU A 198 -13.09 -11.08 12.11
C GLU A 198 -12.88 -11.60 10.69
N ALA A 199 -13.14 -10.76 9.67
CA ALA A 199 -12.95 -11.12 8.27
C ALA A 199 -11.48 -11.38 7.93
N LEU A 200 -10.58 -10.53 8.42
CA LEU A 200 -9.12 -10.69 8.23
C LEU A 200 -8.61 -11.96 8.94
N ALA A 201 -9.07 -12.20 10.17
CA ALA A 201 -8.69 -13.40 10.93
C ALA A 201 -9.17 -14.69 10.25
N LEU A 202 -10.38 -14.70 9.67
CA LEU A 202 -10.91 -15.84 8.91
C LEU A 202 -10.01 -16.21 7.72
N CYS A 203 -9.42 -15.22 7.07
CA CYS A 203 -8.51 -15.41 5.93
C CYS A 203 -7.05 -15.62 6.36
N GLY A 204 -6.69 -15.40 7.63
CA GLY A 204 -5.32 -15.33 8.07
C GLY A 204 -4.55 -14.19 7.37
N ALA A 205 -5.27 -13.10 7.09
CA ALA A 205 -4.76 -11.97 6.33
C ALA A 205 -4.15 -10.89 7.23
N SER A 206 -3.00 -10.35 6.85
CA SER A 206 -2.43 -9.16 7.45
C SER A 206 -2.83 -7.89 6.69
N VAL A 207 -2.67 -6.74 7.33
CA VAL A 207 -2.97 -5.44 6.75
C VAL A 207 -1.73 -4.87 6.04
N VAL A 208 -1.92 -4.41 4.82
CA VAL A 208 -1.03 -3.48 4.11
C VAL A 208 -1.63 -2.10 4.23
N ALA A 209 -1.11 -1.31 5.17
CA ALA A 209 -1.69 -0.01 5.49
C ALA A 209 -1.41 1.00 4.38
N SER A 210 -2.43 1.44 3.68
CA SER A 210 -2.37 2.47 2.67
C SER A 210 -2.90 3.81 3.20
N TYR A 211 -2.61 4.89 2.48
CA TYR A 211 -3.14 6.22 2.78
C TYR A 211 -2.79 6.75 4.20
N VAL A 212 -1.71 6.27 4.79
CA VAL A 212 -1.31 6.48 6.20
C VAL A 212 -1.14 7.96 6.55
N LEU A 213 -0.76 8.80 5.58
CA LEU A 213 -0.64 10.25 5.74
C LEU A 213 -1.87 11.03 5.30
N ALA A 214 -3.03 10.39 5.06
CA ALA A 214 -4.26 11.04 4.58
C ALA A 214 -3.99 11.99 3.38
N GLY A 215 -3.36 11.46 2.31
CA GLY A 215 -2.97 12.26 1.14
C GLY A 215 -1.83 13.24 1.38
N GLY A 216 -1.15 13.13 2.51
CA GLY A 216 -0.08 14.01 2.96
C GLY A 216 -0.54 15.09 3.94
N ILE A 217 -1.80 15.14 4.34
CA ILE A 217 -2.34 16.10 5.31
C ILE A 217 -1.62 15.93 6.65
N LEU A 218 -1.49 14.71 7.14
CA LEU A 218 -0.84 14.41 8.42
C LEU A 218 0.68 14.70 8.46
N SER A 219 1.30 15.01 7.32
CA SER A 219 2.67 15.51 7.33
C SER A 219 2.79 16.98 7.74
N GLY A 220 1.67 17.70 7.87
CA GLY A 220 1.63 19.13 8.19
C GLY A 220 1.97 20.06 7.02
N LYS A 221 2.33 19.54 5.84
CA LYS A 221 2.79 20.37 4.69
C LYS A 221 1.74 21.34 4.16
N TYR A 222 0.45 21.07 4.38
CA TYR A 222 -0.64 21.92 3.90
C TYR A 222 -1.02 23.05 4.88
N ALA A 223 -0.37 23.18 6.03
CA ALA A 223 -0.54 24.30 6.94
C ALA A 223 0.01 25.63 6.36
N ALA A 224 0.94 25.56 5.41
CA ALA A 224 1.52 26.74 4.77
C ALA A 224 0.71 27.16 3.53
N PRO A 225 0.43 28.48 3.34
CA PRO A 225 -0.20 28.97 2.12
C PRO A 225 0.61 28.59 0.87
N GLY A 226 -0.08 28.16 -0.20
CA GLY A 226 0.57 27.77 -1.46
C GLY A 226 1.27 26.42 -1.44
N ALA A 227 0.99 25.59 -0.45
CA ALA A 227 1.53 24.24 -0.38
C ALA A 227 1.19 23.43 -1.65
N THR A 228 2.17 22.66 -2.12
CA THR A 228 2.04 21.79 -3.30
C THR A 228 1.89 20.33 -2.87
N GLY A 229 1.26 19.51 -3.71
CA GLY A 229 1.11 18.10 -3.47
C GLY A 229 -0.26 17.54 -3.87
N ARG A 230 -0.50 16.28 -3.54
CA ARG A 230 -1.69 15.53 -3.97
C ARG A 230 -3.02 16.21 -3.63
N MET A 231 -3.10 16.88 -2.47
CA MET A 231 -4.31 17.51 -1.96
C MET A 231 -4.34 19.03 -2.14
N ALA A 232 -3.37 19.64 -2.82
CA ALA A 232 -3.20 21.09 -2.92
C ALA A 232 -4.43 21.86 -3.45
N GLY A 233 -5.31 21.26 -4.21
CA GLY A 233 -6.54 21.89 -4.70
C GLY A 233 -7.83 21.46 -3.97
N ALA A 234 -7.70 20.57 -2.99
CA ALA A 234 -8.86 19.93 -2.36
C ALA A 234 -8.80 19.96 -0.82
N VAL A 235 -7.69 20.36 -0.24
CA VAL A 235 -7.48 20.32 1.23
C VAL A 235 -8.46 21.19 2.00
N ASP A 236 -8.93 22.28 1.40
CA ASP A 236 -9.88 23.21 2.03
C ASP A 236 -11.35 22.72 1.99
N ALA A 237 -11.60 21.55 1.40
CA ALA A 237 -12.95 21.00 1.36
C ALA A 237 -13.38 20.50 2.77
N PRO A 238 -14.68 20.69 3.16
CA PRO A 238 -15.17 20.42 4.52
C PRO A 238 -14.86 19.01 5.04
N GLN A 239 -14.81 18.02 4.17
CA GLN A 239 -14.48 16.63 4.56
C GLN A 239 -13.07 16.46 5.14
N TRP A 240 -12.16 17.42 4.94
CA TRP A 240 -10.78 17.36 5.42
C TRP A 240 -10.52 18.19 6.68
N GLU A 241 -11.50 18.95 7.17
CA GLU A 241 -11.34 19.77 8.37
C GLU A 241 -10.87 18.98 9.60
N ALA A 242 -11.44 17.79 9.81
CA ALA A 242 -11.03 16.93 10.91
C ALA A 242 -9.58 16.46 10.75
N ALA A 243 -9.17 16.10 9.53
CA ALA A 243 -7.80 15.67 9.25
C ALA A 243 -6.79 16.82 9.40
N ILE A 244 -7.18 18.06 9.09
CA ILE A 244 -6.33 19.25 9.28
C ILE A 244 -6.13 19.52 10.77
N ARG A 245 -7.21 19.50 11.57
CA ARG A 245 -7.10 19.65 13.05
C ARG A 245 -6.22 18.54 13.64
N ALA A 246 -6.42 17.29 13.22
CA ALA A 246 -5.60 16.18 13.64
C ALA A 246 -4.10 16.37 13.27
N ALA A 247 -3.82 16.97 12.11
CA ALA A 247 -2.44 17.27 11.69
C ALA A 247 -1.79 18.33 12.59
N GLU A 248 -2.55 19.34 13.07
CA GLU A 248 -2.06 20.35 14.01
C GLU A 248 -1.70 19.72 15.38
N GLU A 249 -2.63 18.90 15.92
CA GLU A 249 -2.40 18.17 17.17
C GLU A 249 -1.23 17.20 17.06
N LEU A 250 -1.12 16.48 15.93
CA LEU A 250 -0.01 15.57 15.64
C LEU A 250 1.32 16.33 15.55
N HIS A 251 1.32 17.53 14.95
CA HIS A 251 2.52 18.36 14.87
C HIS A 251 3.01 18.77 16.26
N ALA A 252 2.11 19.18 17.15
CA ALA A 252 2.46 19.53 18.53
C ALA A 252 3.06 18.33 19.26
N LEU A 253 2.44 17.15 19.16
CA LEU A 253 2.95 15.93 19.79
C LEU A 253 4.29 15.48 19.19
N ALA A 254 4.46 15.57 17.88
CA ALA A 254 5.71 15.22 17.21
C ALA A 254 6.86 16.14 17.64
N THR A 255 6.59 17.44 17.81
CA THR A 255 7.55 18.42 18.33
C THR A 255 7.98 18.07 19.76
N GLU A 256 7.02 17.73 20.63
CA GLU A 256 7.30 17.28 22.01
C GLU A 256 8.18 16.03 22.03
N LEU A 257 7.94 15.09 21.13
CA LEU A 257 8.67 13.83 21.04
C LEU A 257 9.98 13.92 20.24
N GLY A 258 10.30 15.09 19.68
CA GLY A 258 11.52 15.31 18.89
C GLY A 258 11.56 14.57 17.55
N THR A 259 10.39 14.36 16.93
CA THR A 259 10.26 13.66 15.65
C THR A 259 9.42 14.46 14.63
N ALA A 260 9.38 14.01 13.38
CA ALA A 260 8.54 14.63 12.36
C ALA A 260 7.10 14.10 12.42
N PRO A 261 6.07 14.92 12.10
CA PRO A 261 4.67 14.49 12.09
C PRO A 261 4.42 13.28 11.19
N ALA A 262 5.00 13.25 9.99
CA ALA A 262 4.88 12.13 9.06
C ALA A 262 5.45 10.82 9.65
N VAL A 263 6.59 10.90 10.33
CA VAL A 263 7.22 9.76 11.00
C VAL A 263 6.32 9.25 12.12
N LEU A 264 5.76 10.15 12.92
CA LEU A 264 4.89 9.78 14.05
C LEU A 264 3.56 9.17 13.56
N ALA A 265 2.98 9.69 12.47
CA ALA A 265 1.78 9.11 11.84
C ALA A 265 2.04 7.69 11.29
N MET A 266 3.19 7.46 10.68
CA MET A 266 3.59 6.13 10.21
C MET A 266 3.89 5.19 11.37
N ALA A 267 4.56 5.68 12.43
CA ALA A 267 4.82 4.90 13.63
C ALA A 267 3.54 4.42 14.31
N PHE A 268 2.50 5.28 14.35
CA PHE A 268 1.18 4.88 14.82
C PHE A 268 0.61 3.69 14.04
N ALA A 269 0.67 3.73 12.72
CA ALA A 269 0.16 2.63 11.90
C ALA A 269 0.96 1.34 12.09
N LEU A 270 2.30 1.42 12.19
CA LEU A 270 3.17 0.27 12.45
C LEU A 270 3.02 -0.31 13.87
N ALA A 271 2.58 0.48 14.84
CA ALA A 271 2.31 0.00 16.19
C ALA A 271 1.09 -0.93 16.27
N ASN A 272 0.24 -0.98 15.23
CA ASN A 272 -0.83 -1.96 15.14
C ASN A 272 -0.25 -3.32 14.68
N PRO A 273 -0.39 -4.40 15.47
CA PRO A 273 0.17 -5.71 15.14
C PRO A 273 -0.45 -6.36 13.90
N GLU A 274 -1.65 -5.97 13.50
CA GLU A 274 -2.29 -6.44 12.26
C GLU A 274 -1.62 -5.90 10.98
N VAL A 275 -0.84 -4.80 11.11
CA VAL A 275 -0.16 -4.17 9.99
C VAL A 275 1.17 -4.86 9.71
N ALA A 276 1.27 -5.56 8.59
CA ALA A 276 2.53 -6.13 8.13
C ALA A 276 3.45 -5.07 7.54
N THR A 277 2.90 -4.15 6.74
CA THR A 277 3.69 -3.13 6.05
C THR A 277 2.87 -1.86 5.80
N ILE A 278 3.56 -0.73 5.71
CA ILE A 278 2.98 0.55 5.27
C ILE A 278 3.32 0.75 3.79
N LEU A 279 2.29 0.95 2.97
CA LEU A 279 2.45 1.32 1.58
C LEU A 279 2.50 2.85 1.45
N PHE A 280 3.61 3.38 0.98
CA PHE A 280 3.79 4.81 0.76
C PHE A 280 4.38 5.11 -0.62
N GLY A 281 4.19 6.34 -1.12
CA GLY A 281 4.83 6.84 -2.33
C GLY A 281 5.94 7.82 -2.00
N ALA A 282 7.01 7.82 -2.80
CA ALA A 282 8.09 8.79 -2.70
C ALA A 282 8.55 9.23 -4.09
N THR A 283 8.86 10.50 -4.24
CA THR A 283 9.37 11.12 -5.47
C THR A 283 10.82 11.59 -5.34
N ARG A 284 11.39 11.46 -4.14
CA ARG A 284 12.78 11.83 -3.81
C ARG A 284 13.38 10.82 -2.81
N PRO A 285 14.68 10.52 -2.93
CA PRO A 285 15.38 9.58 -2.03
C PRO A 285 15.31 9.97 -0.54
N GLU A 286 15.28 11.27 -0.24
CA GLU A 286 15.21 11.78 1.14
C GLU A 286 13.94 11.33 1.84
N GLN A 287 12.80 11.32 1.13
CA GLN A 287 11.52 10.86 1.68
C GLN A 287 11.57 9.40 2.12
N ILE A 288 12.31 8.56 1.40
CA ILE A 288 12.52 7.16 1.82
C ILE A 288 13.24 7.12 3.17
N ARG A 289 14.41 7.79 3.25
CA ARG A 289 15.26 7.79 4.44
C ARG A 289 14.57 8.38 5.66
N GLU A 290 13.78 9.43 5.46
CA GLU A 290 12.99 10.09 6.51
C GLU A 290 11.87 9.17 7.01
N ASN A 291 11.13 8.53 6.10
CA ASN A 291 9.96 7.74 6.44
C ASN A 291 10.31 6.44 7.16
N VAL A 292 11.37 5.74 6.76
CA VAL A 292 11.74 4.44 7.36
C VAL A 292 12.15 4.55 8.83
N VAL A 293 12.50 5.75 9.29
CA VAL A 293 12.78 6.02 10.73
C VAL A 293 11.56 5.69 11.59
N ALA A 294 10.36 5.75 11.02
CA ALA A 294 9.13 5.45 11.75
C ALA A 294 9.08 4.03 12.33
N ALA A 295 9.83 3.07 11.77
CA ALA A 295 9.94 1.73 12.36
C ALA A 295 10.55 1.78 13.77
N GLN A 296 11.64 2.52 13.95
CA GLN A 296 12.30 2.67 15.26
C GLN A 296 11.42 3.47 16.23
N VAL A 297 10.73 4.50 15.73
CA VAL A 297 9.79 5.28 16.55
C VAL A 297 8.64 4.40 17.02
N ALA A 298 8.09 3.55 16.16
CA ALA A 298 6.99 2.64 16.50
C ALA A 298 7.37 1.66 17.63
N GLU A 299 8.60 1.13 17.61
CA GLU A 299 9.13 0.24 18.66
C GLU A 299 9.36 0.97 19.99
N ALA A 300 9.63 2.27 19.94
CA ALA A 300 9.89 3.09 21.11
C ALA A 300 8.64 3.74 21.73
N LEU A 301 7.48 3.69 21.05
CA LEU A 301 6.24 4.26 21.55
C LEU A 301 5.79 3.57 22.85
N THR A 302 5.59 4.37 23.89
CA THR A 302 4.94 3.89 25.13
C THR A 302 3.43 3.80 24.96
N ASP A 303 2.76 2.98 25.80
CA ASP A 303 1.29 2.90 25.81
C ASP A 303 0.63 4.26 26.01
N GLY A 304 1.21 5.14 26.84
CA GLY A 304 0.72 6.50 27.06
C GLY A 304 0.82 7.37 25.80
N GLN A 305 1.92 7.27 25.06
CA GLN A 305 2.09 7.99 23.79
C GLN A 305 1.14 7.45 22.71
N LEU A 306 0.98 6.13 22.65
CA LEU A 306 0.04 5.51 21.73
C LEU A 306 -1.42 5.91 22.04
N ALA A 307 -1.79 5.99 23.33
CA ALA A 307 -3.10 6.48 23.75
C ALA A 307 -3.34 7.95 23.34
N ARG A 308 -2.32 8.81 23.47
CA ARG A 308 -2.39 10.20 22.98
C ARG A 308 -2.56 10.27 21.46
N LEU A 309 -1.83 9.45 20.71
CA LEU A 309 -1.99 9.35 19.26
C LEU A 309 -3.40 8.89 18.88
N ARG A 310 -3.95 7.92 19.62
CA ARG A 310 -5.32 7.44 19.40
C ARG A 310 -6.40 8.49 19.72
N ALA A 311 -6.11 9.45 20.58
CA ALA A 311 -7.01 10.55 20.88
C ALA A 311 -7.02 11.61 19.75
N ILE A 312 -5.96 11.73 18.96
CA ILE A 312 -5.90 12.59 17.78
C ILE A 312 -6.80 11.98 16.70
N GLY A 313 -7.76 12.75 16.19
CA GLY A 313 -8.67 12.30 15.14
C GLY A 313 -9.75 11.30 15.59
N ALA A 314 -10.04 11.25 16.90
CA ALA A 314 -11.15 10.49 17.47
C ALA A 314 -12.49 11.26 17.33
#